data_6d0533a162af6d277c0d5ec573380129
#
_entry.id   6d0533a162af6d277c0d5ec573380129
#
_cell.length_a   1.000
_cell.length_b   1.000
_cell.length_c   1.000
_cell.angle_alpha   90.00
_cell.angle_beta   90.00
_cell.angle_gamma   90.00
#
_symmetry.space_group_name_H-M   'P 1'
#
loop_
_entity.id
_entity.type
_entity.pdbx_description
1 polymer ?
#
loop_
_entity_poly.entity_id
_entity_poly.type
_entity_poly.pdbx_seq_one_letter_code
_entity_poly.pdbx_strand_id
1 'polypeptide(L)'
;PERKRTVDFGAAVKLIAAAQAAGVDRYVMVSTLGADRPDVRGDAMRPYFEAKGEAEDALRAGDLAFTIVRPGSLTDEPGTGRVTIADHLDGWGSIPRDDVAAVLLAVLADSRTHARTFELISGGTSIADALAALG
;
A
#
# COMPACT_ATOMS: atom_id res chain seq x y z
N PRO A 1 14.49 -15.76 -3.14
CA PRO A 1 13.59 -15.40 -2.03
C PRO A 1 14.30 -14.62 -0.93
N GLU A 2 15.40 -15.14 -0.44
CA GLU A 2 16.17 -14.49 0.63
C GLU A 2 16.69 -13.12 0.22
N ARG A 3 17.26 -13.04 -0.99
CA ARG A 3 17.80 -11.79 -1.50
C ARG A 3 16.73 -10.73 -1.69
N LYS A 4 15.56 -11.12 -2.22
CA LYS A 4 14.43 -10.19 -2.41
C LYS A 4 13.96 -9.62 -1.08
N ARG A 5 13.80 -10.47 -0.08
CA ARG A 5 13.41 -10.05 1.25
C ARG A 5 14.41 -9.06 1.84
N THR A 6 15.71 -9.35 1.74
CA THR A 6 16.77 -8.49 2.28
C THR A 6 16.78 -7.12 1.60
N VAL A 7 16.70 -7.09 0.26
CA VAL A 7 16.73 -5.85 -0.50
C VAL A 7 15.48 -5.01 -0.24
N ASP A 8 14.30 -5.60 -0.35
CA ASP A 8 13.04 -4.87 -0.21
C ASP A 8 12.86 -4.33 1.19
N PHE A 9 13.08 -5.15 2.21
CA PHE A 9 12.93 -4.75 3.59
C PHE A 9 14.01 -3.73 4.00
N GLY A 10 15.27 -4.00 3.67
CA GLY A 10 16.37 -3.11 4.03
C GLY A 10 16.26 -1.73 3.40
N ALA A 11 15.85 -1.65 2.13
CA ALA A 11 15.64 -0.38 1.45
C ALA A 11 14.51 0.41 2.08
N ALA A 12 13.39 -0.26 2.42
CA ALA A 12 12.25 0.38 3.05
C ALA A 12 12.63 0.95 4.42
N VAL A 13 13.35 0.20 5.25
CA VAL A 13 13.78 0.64 6.57
C VAL A 13 14.69 1.86 6.48
N LYS A 14 15.65 1.84 5.54
CA LYS A 14 16.55 2.97 5.32
C LYS A 14 15.81 4.23 4.90
N LEU A 15 14.83 4.11 4.01
CA LEU A 15 14.06 5.25 3.54
C LEU A 15 13.19 5.83 4.65
N ILE A 16 12.55 4.98 5.46
CA ILE A 16 11.75 5.40 6.61
C ILE A 16 12.64 6.16 7.61
N ALA A 17 13.81 5.63 7.93
CA ALA A 17 14.75 6.27 8.84
C ALA A 17 15.23 7.62 8.30
N ALA A 18 15.51 7.69 7.00
CA ALA A 18 15.92 8.95 6.36
C ALA A 18 14.80 9.99 6.39
N ALA A 19 13.56 9.58 6.18
CA ALA A 19 12.40 10.47 6.25
C ALA A 19 12.22 11.04 7.65
N GLN A 20 12.35 10.20 8.67
CA GLN A 20 12.27 10.62 10.07
C GLN A 20 13.40 11.60 10.42
N ALA A 21 14.62 11.28 10.01
CA ALA A 21 15.78 12.12 10.28
C ALA A 21 15.70 13.48 9.59
N ALA A 22 15.06 13.54 8.41
CA ALA A 22 14.89 14.77 7.65
C ALA A 22 13.72 15.63 8.13
N GLY A 23 12.94 15.15 9.11
CA GLY A 23 11.80 15.89 9.64
C GLY A 23 10.58 15.85 8.72
N VAL A 24 10.49 14.85 7.84
CA VAL A 24 9.31 14.63 7.00
C VAL A 24 8.17 14.13 7.87
N ASP A 25 6.99 14.75 7.74
CA ASP A 25 5.83 14.35 8.55
C ASP A 25 5.01 13.26 7.86
N ARG A 26 4.86 13.35 6.54
CA ARG A 26 3.94 12.52 5.77
C ARG A 26 4.68 11.44 4.98
N TYR A 27 4.21 10.20 5.05
CA TYR A 27 4.81 9.09 4.32
C TYR A 27 3.71 8.18 3.77
N VAL A 28 3.67 8.01 2.46
CA VAL A 28 2.72 7.09 1.82
C VAL A 28 3.52 5.93 1.23
N MET A 29 3.19 4.72 1.67
CA MET A 29 3.85 3.51 1.23
C MET A 29 2.94 2.71 0.31
N VAL A 30 3.47 2.29 -0.84
CA VAL A 30 2.79 1.32 -1.70
C VAL A 30 3.28 -0.07 -1.28
N SER A 31 2.40 -0.83 -0.67
CA SER A 31 2.66 -2.21 -0.28
C SER A 31 2.01 -3.16 -1.29
N THR A 32 1.29 -4.17 -0.82
CA THR A 32 0.61 -5.12 -1.71
C THR A 32 -0.57 -5.77 -0.99
N LEU A 33 -1.63 -6.00 -1.74
CA LEU A 33 -2.69 -6.90 -1.28
C LEU A 33 -2.03 -8.24 -0.94
N GLY A 34 -2.28 -8.76 0.24
CA GLY A 34 -1.65 -10.00 0.72
C GLY A 34 -0.48 -9.79 1.68
N ALA A 35 -0.04 -8.56 1.95
CA ALA A 35 1.07 -8.30 2.87
C ALA A 35 0.79 -8.82 4.29
N ASP A 36 -0.47 -8.90 4.69
CA ASP A 36 -0.89 -9.46 5.99
C ASP A 36 -1.28 -10.94 5.90
N ARG A 37 -1.13 -11.56 4.72
CA ARG A 37 -1.48 -12.95 4.45
C ARG A 37 -0.42 -13.58 3.55
N PRO A 38 0.81 -13.76 4.06
CA PRO A 38 1.95 -14.15 3.21
C PRO A 38 1.77 -15.47 2.45
N ASP A 39 0.84 -16.32 2.90
CA ASP A 39 0.59 -17.62 2.26
C ASP A 39 -0.43 -17.55 1.11
N VAL A 40 -1.06 -16.41 0.89
CA VAL A 40 -2.23 -16.31 0.00
C VAL A 40 -1.94 -16.68 -1.45
N ARG A 41 -0.71 -16.52 -1.92
CA ARG A 41 -0.32 -16.78 -3.31
C ARG A 41 0.69 -17.92 -3.44
N GLY A 42 0.82 -18.76 -2.41
CA GLY A 42 1.68 -19.93 -2.42
C GLY A 42 3.09 -19.66 -1.90
N ASP A 43 3.87 -20.73 -1.75
CA ASP A 43 5.17 -20.67 -1.09
C ASP A 43 6.19 -19.82 -1.85
N ALA A 44 6.13 -19.81 -3.17
CA ALA A 44 7.08 -19.05 -3.98
C ALA A 44 6.97 -17.55 -3.75
N MET A 45 5.78 -17.06 -3.44
CA MET A 45 5.52 -15.64 -3.20
C MET A 45 5.62 -15.24 -1.73
N ARG A 46 5.67 -16.20 -0.83
CA ARG A 46 5.70 -15.92 0.61
C ARG A 46 6.80 -14.93 1.00
N PRO A 47 8.07 -15.10 0.58
CA PRO A 47 9.13 -14.16 0.98
C PRO A 47 8.84 -12.72 0.57
N TYR A 48 8.22 -12.53 -0.60
CA TYR A 48 7.83 -11.22 -1.09
C TYR A 48 6.79 -10.57 -0.17
N PHE A 49 5.73 -11.31 0.16
CA PHE A 49 4.67 -10.80 1.03
C PHE A 49 5.17 -10.56 2.47
N GLU A 50 6.01 -11.46 2.98
CA GLU A 50 6.62 -11.27 4.30
C GLU A 50 7.47 -10.00 4.35
N ALA A 51 8.27 -9.75 3.32
CA ALA A 51 9.09 -8.55 3.25
C ALA A 51 8.23 -7.28 3.22
N LYS A 52 7.12 -7.30 2.47
CA LYS A 52 6.19 -6.17 2.44
C LYS A 52 5.54 -5.95 3.80
N GLY A 53 5.11 -7.01 4.47
CA GLY A 53 4.52 -6.92 5.80
C GLY A 53 5.50 -6.38 6.84
N GLU A 54 6.74 -6.82 6.80
CA GLU A 54 7.79 -6.32 7.70
C GLU A 54 8.08 -4.85 7.46
N ALA A 55 8.08 -4.40 6.20
CA ALA A 55 8.27 -3.00 5.87
C ALA A 55 7.09 -2.15 6.37
N GLU A 56 5.86 -2.65 6.27
CA GLU A 56 4.70 -1.99 6.84
C GLU A 56 4.84 -1.83 8.35
N ASP A 57 5.26 -2.88 9.04
CA ASP A 57 5.44 -2.86 10.49
C ASP A 57 6.51 -1.85 10.91
N ALA A 58 7.59 -1.75 10.16
CA ALA A 58 8.63 -0.77 10.42
C ALA A 58 8.10 0.66 10.29
N LEU A 59 7.23 0.91 9.31
CA LEU A 59 6.62 2.22 9.13
C LEU A 59 5.67 2.56 10.29
N ARG A 60 4.86 1.59 10.71
CA ARG A 60 3.92 1.77 11.82
C ARG A 60 4.62 2.03 13.15
N ALA A 61 5.82 1.47 13.33
CA ALA A 61 6.57 1.62 14.57
C ALA A 61 7.18 3.01 14.75
N GLY A 62 7.24 3.81 13.69
CA GLY A 62 7.82 5.16 13.74
C GLY A 62 6.78 6.24 14.02
N ASP A 63 7.21 7.49 13.88
CA ASP A 63 6.39 8.66 14.22
C ASP A 63 5.80 9.38 13.01
N LEU A 64 5.97 8.82 11.81
CA LEU A 64 5.47 9.45 10.59
C LEU A 64 3.95 9.34 10.50
N ALA A 65 3.31 10.37 9.95
CA ALA A 65 1.91 10.31 9.58
C ALA A 65 1.81 9.46 8.30
N PHE A 66 1.69 8.15 8.48
CA PHE A 66 1.77 7.20 7.38
C PHE A 66 0.40 6.89 6.79
N THR A 67 0.41 6.45 5.53
CA THR A 67 -0.68 5.70 4.91
C THR A 67 -0.05 4.55 4.14
N ILE A 68 -0.61 3.36 4.29
CA ILE A 68 -0.15 2.17 3.58
C ILE A 68 -1.25 1.75 2.61
N VAL A 69 -0.91 1.73 1.32
CA VAL A 69 -1.82 1.33 0.26
C VAL A 69 -1.39 -0.05 -0.24
N ARG A 70 -2.31 -1.01 -0.20
CA ARG A 70 -2.09 -2.39 -0.65
C ARG A 70 -2.86 -2.65 -1.94
N PRO A 71 -2.30 -2.32 -3.12
CA PRO A 71 -2.97 -2.61 -4.37
C PRO A 71 -2.91 -4.10 -4.72
N GLY A 72 -3.90 -4.55 -5.47
CA GLY A 72 -3.88 -5.88 -6.08
C GLY A 72 -2.88 -5.95 -7.23
N SER A 73 -3.07 -6.91 -8.13
CA SER A 73 -2.18 -7.07 -9.29
C SER A 73 -2.22 -5.83 -10.18
N LEU A 74 -1.05 -5.31 -10.51
CA LEU A 74 -0.93 -4.08 -11.30
C LEU A 74 -1.05 -4.40 -12.80
N THR A 75 -1.79 -3.56 -13.53
CA THR A 75 -1.92 -3.68 -14.98
C THR A 75 -1.49 -2.39 -15.67
N ASP A 76 -1.23 -2.50 -16.97
CA ASP A 76 -0.90 -1.34 -17.81
C ASP A 76 -2.10 -0.86 -18.63
N GLU A 77 -3.29 -1.34 -18.31
CA GLU A 77 -4.51 -0.87 -18.96
C GLU A 77 -4.79 0.59 -18.62
N PRO A 78 -5.58 1.29 -19.43
CA PRO A 78 -5.95 2.67 -19.12
C PRO A 78 -6.66 2.78 -17.78
N GLY A 79 -6.38 3.84 -17.04
CA GLY A 79 -7.04 4.13 -15.78
C GLY A 79 -8.53 4.42 -15.99
N THR A 80 -9.36 4.03 -15.03
CA THR A 80 -10.79 4.23 -15.07
C THR A 80 -11.28 5.31 -14.09
N GLY A 81 -10.47 5.65 -13.09
CA GLY A 81 -10.89 6.51 -12.00
C GLY A 81 -11.87 5.87 -11.05
N ARG A 82 -12.10 4.57 -11.19
CA ARG A 82 -13.06 3.80 -10.38
C ARG A 82 -12.36 2.68 -9.65
N VAL A 83 -12.60 2.58 -8.34
CA VAL A 83 -11.88 1.67 -7.46
C VAL A 83 -12.81 1.02 -6.45
N THR A 84 -12.27 0.01 -5.77
CA THR A 84 -12.82 -0.55 -4.55
C THR A 84 -11.75 -0.42 -3.48
N ILE A 85 -12.06 0.23 -2.38
CA ILE A 85 -11.16 0.43 -1.24
C ILE A 85 -11.84 -0.09 0.01
N ALA A 86 -11.10 -0.86 0.81
CA ALA A 86 -11.57 -1.35 2.10
C ALA A 86 -10.37 -1.65 2.99
N ASP A 87 -10.59 -1.71 4.30
CA ASP A 87 -9.54 -2.15 5.21
C ASP A 87 -9.06 -3.54 4.85
N HIS A 88 -10.00 -4.43 4.51
CA HIS A 88 -9.71 -5.80 4.03
C HIS A 88 -10.70 -6.16 2.92
N LEU A 89 -10.17 -6.65 1.81
CA LEU A 89 -10.98 -7.14 0.69
C LEU A 89 -11.11 -8.66 0.80
N ASP A 90 -12.29 -9.17 0.41
CA ASP A 90 -12.60 -10.61 0.52
C ASP A 90 -11.87 -11.47 -0.50
N GLY A 91 -11.37 -10.88 -1.57
CA GLY A 91 -10.75 -11.63 -2.64
C GLY A 91 -9.55 -10.91 -3.23
N TRP A 92 -9.04 -11.48 -4.31
CA TRP A 92 -7.96 -10.89 -5.07
C TRP A 92 -8.52 -10.12 -6.27
N GLY A 93 -7.83 -9.09 -6.70
CA GLY A 93 -8.21 -8.33 -7.87
C GLY A 93 -7.01 -7.64 -8.48
N SER A 94 -7.26 -6.86 -9.53
CA SER A 94 -6.22 -6.10 -10.21
C SER A 94 -6.62 -4.64 -10.28
N ILE A 95 -5.66 -3.79 -10.67
CA ILE A 95 -5.89 -2.36 -10.81
C ILE A 95 -4.85 -1.78 -11.77
N PRO A 96 -5.27 -0.87 -12.69
CA PRO A 96 -4.30 -0.17 -13.52
C PRO A 96 -3.34 0.68 -12.69
N ARG A 97 -2.07 0.70 -13.10
CA ARG A 97 -1.06 1.56 -12.44
C ARG A 97 -1.49 3.02 -12.40
N ASP A 98 -2.17 3.49 -13.44
CA ASP A 98 -2.68 4.87 -13.49
C ASP A 98 -3.66 5.15 -12.36
N ASP A 99 -4.52 4.19 -12.03
CA ASP A 99 -5.48 4.36 -10.93
C ASP A 99 -4.78 4.34 -9.57
N VAL A 100 -3.74 3.52 -9.40
CA VAL A 100 -2.94 3.56 -8.18
C VAL A 100 -2.31 4.93 -7.99
N ALA A 101 -1.73 5.49 -9.06
CA ALA A 101 -1.13 6.81 -9.01
C ALA A 101 -2.15 7.88 -8.61
N ALA A 102 -3.36 7.81 -9.17
CA ALA A 102 -4.43 8.75 -8.83
C ALA A 102 -4.85 8.62 -7.36
N VAL A 103 -4.91 7.40 -6.82
CA VAL A 103 -5.22 7.19 -5.41
C VAL A 103 -4.11 7.76 -4.53
N LEU A 104 -2.85 7.54 -4.87
CA LEU A 104 -1.72 8.07 -4.09
C LEU A 104 -1.77 9.60 -4.02
N LEU A 105 -2.07 10.24 -5.14
CA LEU A 105 -2.18 11.69 -5.19
C LEU A 105 -3.31 12.20 -4.27
N ALA A 106 -4.46 11.54 -4.30
CA ALA A 106 -5.60 11.90 -3.46
C ALA A 106 -5.30 11.66 -1.97
N VAL A 107 -4.60 10.57 -1.66
CA VAL A 107 -4.21 10.20 -0.29
C VAL A 107 -3.28 11.25 0.33
N LEU A 108 -2.32 11.74 -0.44
CA LEU A 108 -1.38 12.75 0.05
C LEU A 108 -2.07 14.01 0.56
N ALA A 109 -3.20 14.36 -0.04
CA ALA A 109 -3.95 15.56 0.31
C ALA A 109 -5.05 15.30 1.35
N ASP A 110 -5.23 14.08 1.83
CA ASP A 110 -6.37 13.69 2.67
C ASP A 110 -5.90 13.23 4.06
N SER A 111 -6.07 14.12 5.05
CA SER A 111 -5.66 13.82 6.43
C SER A 111 -6.45 12.68 7.07
N ARG A 112 -7.62 12.32 6.52
CA ARG A 112 -8.40 11.18 7.02
C ARG A 112 -7.66 9.86 6.80
N THR A 113 -6.66 9.83 5.90
CA THR A 113 -5.88 8.63 5.62
C THR A 113 -4.66 8.46 6.53
N HIS A 114 -4.39 9.40 7.43
CA HIS A 114 -3.29 9.30 8.38
C HIS A 114 -3.48 8.08 9.29
N ALA A 115 -2.41 7.31 9.45
CA ALA A 115 -2.38 6.09 10.24
C ALA A 115 -3.34 5.01 9.72
N ARG A 116 -3.64 5.03 8.42
CA ARG A 116 -4.53 4.06 7.79
C ARG A 116 -3.75 3.10 6.88
N THR A 117 -4.20 1.86 6.87
CA THR A 117 -3.78 0.85 5.89
C THR A 117 -5.05 0.39 5.20
N PHE A 118 -5.05 0.36 3.87
CA PHE A 118 -6.22 -0.13 3.14
C PHE A 118 -5.82 -0.91 1.89
N GLU A 119 -6.74 -1.76 1.45
CA GLU A 119 -6.59 -2.58 0.26
C GLU A 119 -7.33 -1.94 -0.91
N LEU A 120 -6.79 -2.09 -2.12
CA LEU A 120 -7.21 -1.33 -3.29
C LEU A 120 -7.21 -2.20 -4.53
N ILE A 121 -8.36 -2.27 -5.20
CA ILE A 121 -8.49 -2.90 -6.53
C ILE A 121 -9.39 -2.03 -7.40
N SER A 122 -9.51 -2.38 -8.68
CA SER A 122 -10.49 -1.76 -9.56
C SER A 122 -11.90 -2.00 -9.04
N GLY A 123 -12.80 -1.09 -9.31
CA GLY A 123 -14.18 -1.21 -8.88
C GLY A 123 -15.09 -0.21 -9.56
N GLY A 124 -16.19 0.12 -8.91
CA GLY A 124 -17.21 1.00 -9.47
C GLY A 124 -17.39 2.34 -8.74
N THR A 125 -16.56 2.64 -7.75
CA THR A 125 -16.69 3.84 -6.93
C THR A 125 -15.61 4.86 -7.28
N SER A 126 -15.96 6.13 -7.37
CA SER A 126 -14.95 7.17 -7.60
C SER A 126 -13.93 7.16 -6.46
N ILE A 127 -12.71 7.58 -6.74
CA ILE A 127 -11.64 7.62 -5.75
C ILE A 127 -12.04 8.49 -4.56
N ALA A 128 -12.63 9.66 -4.81
CA ALA A 128 -13.04 10.56 -3.75
C ALA A 128 -14.08 9.92 -2.83
N ASP A 129 -15.09 9.26 -3.40
CA ASP A 129 -16.14 8.60 -2.61
C ASP A 129 -15.59 7.39 -1.86
N ALA A 130 -14.70 6.63 -2.49
CA ALA A 130 -14.09 5.45 -1.85
C ALA A 130 -13.25 5.86 -0.62
N LEU A 131 -12.48 6.92 -0.72
CA LEU A 131 -11.70 7.44 0.40
C LEU A 131 -12.60 8.01 1.49
N ALA A 132 -13.66 8.70 1.12
CA ALA A 132 -14.62 9.24 2.08
C ALA A 132 -15.30 8.13 2.89
N ALA A 133 -15.52 6.98 2.29
CA ALA A 133 -16.15 5.84 2.95
C ALA A 133 -15.27 5.18 4.00
N LEU A 134 -13.95 5.42 3.98
CA LEU A 134 -13.06 4.92 5.02
C LEU A 134 -13.34 5.60 6.38
N GLY A 135 -13.99 6.72 6.33
CA GLY A 135 -14.37 7.44 7.53
C GLY A 135 -13.24 8.09 8.22
#